data_57c2ed947bd04ddc09d33272ad15f163
#
_entry.id   57c2ed947bd04ddc09d33272ad15f163
#
_cell.length_a   1.000
_cell.length_b   1.000
_cell.length_c   1.000
_cell.angle_alpha   90.00
_cell.angle_beta   90.00
_cell.angle_gamma   90.00
#
_symmetry.space_group_name_H-M   'P 1'
#
loop_
_entity.id
_entity.type
_entity.pdbx_description
1 polymer ?
#
loop_
_entity_poly.entity_id
_entity_poly.type
_entity_poly.pdbx_seq_one_letter_code
_entity_poly.pdbx_strand_id
1 'polypeptide(L)'
;MNRAFRTVAIVVAAMSLAACGGKGGAASKGATTTQKEAERVKVLTLEKERIAKSLELSTTLEGYETMNVSPSITGHIEHIYVEVGSRVQRGAMLVRMDQTQLNTTRINLASTKTEFERVKALKESGSISEQVYDQTKAGYDQLVETERFQEQNTFVKAQFGGVISAKNYEDGEMYTGAPILTLTQINRLKAIINIPESYFPLVKQGMKVSVESDIYPGETFPATVEIVYPTIDAASHTFQAKLNIPNTSEKIRPGMYVRTRLAVGEVDAIVVPYQSVLKLTGSNDRYVFVVDEAEGTTARRVPVTLGQRFDDQIEIIPIEADALKAGDRLVVTGQARLVDGATLEIVE
;
A
#
# COMPACT_ATOMS: atom_id res chain seq x y z
N MET A 1 8.33 -27.90 -45.85
CA MET A 1 7.73 -28.99 -46.64
C MET A 1 6.30 -28.59 -46.97
N ASN A 2 6.09 -28.34 -48.25
CA ASN A 2 4.89 -28.48 -49.10
C ASN A 2 3.59 -27.73 -48.73
N ARG A 3 3.27 -26.70 -49.58
CA ARG A 3 2.42 -26.70 -50.80
C ARG A 3 0.92 -26.87 -50.48
N ALA A 4 -0.07 -26.14 -51.02
CA ALA A 4 -0.25 -25.47 -52.31
C ALA A 4 -1.49 -24.56 -52.21
N PHE A 5 -1.47 -23.36 -52.75
CA PHE A 5 -2.11 -22.96 -54.01
C PHE A 5 -3.52 -23.49 -54.30
N ARG A 6 -4.51 -22.59 -54.41
CA ARG A 6 -5.40 -22.54 -55.59
C ARG A 6 -6.16 -21.20 -55.67
N THR A 7 -5.76 -20.43 -56.64
CA THR A 7 -6.46 -19.37 -57.34
C THR A 7 -7.60 -19.96 -58.21
N VAL A 8 -8.75 -19.26 -58.29
CA VAL A 8 -9.60 -19.27 -59.49
C VAL A 8 -10.17 -17.86 -59.69
N ALA A 9 -9.98 -17.37 -60.88
CA ALA A 9 -10.32 -16.08 -61.43
C ALA A 9 -11.62 -16.14 -62.28
N ILE A 10 -12.16 -14.92 -62.51
CA ILE A 10 -12.89 -14.46 -63.76
C ILE A 10 -14.35 -14.91 -63.88
N VAL A 11 -15.30 -13.97 -64.01
CA VAL A 11 -15.94 -13.64 -65.33
C VAL A 11 -16.68 -12.28 -65.20
N VAL A 12 -16.34 -11.40 -66.13
CA VAL A 12 -16.98 -10.13 -66.52
C VAL A 12 -18.21 -10.44 -67.39
N ALA A 13 -19.30 -9.67 -67.19
CA ALA A 13 -20.26 -9.44 -68.29
C ALA A 13 -20.91 -8.06 -68.18
N ALA A 14 -20.57 -7.21 -69.09
CA ALA A 14 -21.22 -5.94 -69.42
C ALA A 14 -22.33 -6.18 -70.47
N MET A 15 -23.41 -5.39 -70.36
CA MET A 15 -24.29 -4.98 -71.49
C MET A 15 -25.28 -3.93 -70.97
N SER A 16 -25.22 -2.82 -71.34
CA SER A 16 -25.50 -1.73 -72.31
C SER A 16 -26.92 -1.63 -72.81
N LEU A 17 -27.42 -0.31 -72.82
CA LEU A 17 -28.42 0.36 -73.72
C LEU A 17 -29.91 0.11 -73.38
N ALA A 18 -30.83 1.12 -73.41
CA ALA A 18 -31.00 2.38 -74.13
C ALA A 18 -32.12 3.18 -73.47
N ALA A 19 -32.05 4.45 -73.36
CA ALA A 19 -32.56 5.62 -74.07
C ALA A 19 -34.09 5.66 -74.38
N CYS A 20 -34.70 6.77 -73.85
CA CYS A 20 -35.68 7.73 -74.33
C CYS A 20 -36.41 8.41 -73.21
N GLY A 21 -36.35 9.71 -72.95
CA GLY A 21 -36.86 10.79 -73.76
C GLY A 21 -38.17 11.32 -73.17
N GLY A 22 -38.20 12.50 -72.52
CA GLY A 22 -39.45 13.15 -72.10
C GLY A 22 -39.22 14.45 -71.29
N LYS A 23 -39.58 15.53 -71.89
CA LYS A 23 -39.53 16.94 -71.48
C LYS A 23 -40.30 17.30 -70.21
N GLY A 24 -39.73 18.20 -69.43
CA GLY A 24 -40.47 19.37 -68.92
C GLY A 24 -40.99 19.30 -67.48
N GLY A 25 -40.45 20.11 -66.61
CA GLY A 25 -41.02 20.42 -65.32
C GLY A 25 -40.00 21.07 -64.40
N ALA A 26 -40.00 22.38 -64.34
CA ALA A 26 -39.29 23.15 -63.33
C ALA A 26 -39.82 22.79 -61.96
N ALA A 27 -38.97 22.12 -61.15
CA ALA A 27 -39.28 21.89 -59.76
C ALA A 27 -38.29 22.70 -58.89
N SER A 28 -38.85 23.62 -58.23
CA SER A 28 -38.37 24.41 -57.09
C SER A 28 -37.37 23.62 -56.23
N LYS A 29 -36.18 24.19 -56.07
CA LYS A 29 -35.29 23.84 -54.98
C LYS A 29 -35.94 24.27 -53.66
N GLY A 30 -36.73 23.40 -53.10
CA GLY A 30 -37.06 23.48 -51.68
C GLY A 30 -35.84 23.07 -50.90
N ALA A 31 -35.08 24.01 -50.37
CA ALA A 31 -34.15 23.77 -49.31
C ALA A 31 -34.99 23.30 -48.09
N THR A 32 -35.01 21.98 -47.88
CA THR A 32 -35.50 21.41 -46.62
C THR A 32 -34.49 21.81 -45.54
N THR A 33 -34.74 22.94 -44.94
CA THR A 33 -34.15 23.29 -43.64
C THR A 33 -34.73 22.29 -42.67
N THR A 34 -33.98 21.20 -42.41
CA THR A 34 -34.27 20.31 -41.27
C THR A 34 -34.14 21.19 -40.05
N GLN A 35 -35.24 21.72 -39.53
CA GLN A 35 -35.27 22.28 -38.18
C GLN A 35 -34.80 21.13 -37.26
N LYS A 36 -33.58 21.25 -36.75
CA LYS A 36 -33.08 20.36 -35.68
C LYS A 36 -34.05 20.59 -34.50
N GLU A 37 -34.90 19.61 -34.25
CA GLU A 37 -35.76 19.58 -33.08
C GLU A 37 -34.91 19.77 -31.84
N ALA A 38 -35.25 20.75 -31.00
CA ALA A 38 -34.49 21.02 -29.80
C ALA A 38 -34.69 19.87 -28.80
N GLU A 39 -33.59 19.27 -28.33
CA GLU A 39 -33.66 18.19 -27.35
C GLU A 39 -33.91 18.74 -25.96
N ARG A 40 -34.92 18.17 -25.27
CA ARG A 40 -35.28 18.58 -23.89
C ARG A 40 -34.27 18.01 -22.90
N VAL A 41 -33.65 18.89 -22.12
CA VAL A 41 -32.62 18.56 -21.16
C VAL A 41 -32.81 19.24 -19.81
N LYS A 42 -32.39 18.58 -18.73
CA LYS A 42 -32.19 19.22 -17.43
C LYS A 42 -30.73 19.52 -17.25
N VAL A 43 -30.45 20.68 -16.64
CA VAL A 43 -29.10 21.17 -16.41
C VAL A 43 -28.81 21.35 -14.92
N LEU A 44 -27.56 21.23 -14.56
CA LEU A 44 -27.00 21.50 -13.22
C LEU A 44 -25.89 22.54 -13.39
N THR A 45 -25.95 23.62 -12.62
CA THR A 45 -24.85 24.58 -12.58
C THR A 45 -23.67 23.95 -11.87
N LEU A 46 -22.48 23.94 -12.51
CA LEU A 46 -21.25 23.40 -11.94
C LEU A 46 -20.76 24.34 -10.85
N GLU A 47 -20.50 23.77 -9.68
CA GLU A 47 -19.85 24.44 -8.57
C GLU A 47 -18.59 23.69 -8.23
N LYS A 48 -17.57 24.42 -7.74
CA LYS A 48 -16.42 23.78 -7.11
C LYS A 48 -16.79 23.45 -5.69
N GLU A 49 -16.81 22.18 -5.37
CA GLU A 49 -17.05 21.67 -4.04
C GLU A 49 -15.71 21.25 -3.42
N ARG A 50 -15.54 21.56 -2.14
CA ARG A 50 -14.38 21.13 -1.39
C ARG A 50 -14.55 19.69 -0.96
N ILE A 51 -13.83 18.78 -1.59
CA ILE A 51 -13.87 17.36 -1.33
C ILE A 51 -12.63 16.88 -0.58
N ALA A 52 -12.83 15.97 0.36
CA ALA A 52 -11.72 15.29 1.01
C ALA A 52 -11.09 14.29 0.04
N LYS A 53 -9.85 14.57 -0.36
CA LYS A 53 -9.09 13.66 -1.21
C LYS A 53 -8.48 12.55 -0.36
N SER A 54 -8.85 11.31 -0.66
CA SER A 54 -8.30 10.13 -0.01
C SER A 54 -7.57 9.23 -1.01
N LEU A 55 -6.48 8.66 -0.54
CA LEU A 55 -5.71 7.67 -1.28
C LEU A 55 -6.01 6.29 -0.71
N GLU A 56 -6.53 5.39 -1.55
CA GLU A 56 -6.79 4.00 -1.18
C GLU A 56 -5.62 3.13 -1.65
N LEU A 57 -5.01 2.43 -0.70
CA LEU A 57 -3.88 1.55 -0.93
C LEU A 57 -4.10 0.23 -0.21
N SER A 58 -3.53 -0.83 -0.76
CA SER A 58 -3.62 -2.16 -0.18
C SER A 58 -2.26 -2.62 0.30
N THR A 59 -2.24 -3.34 1.42
CA THR A 59 -1.01 -3.86 2.02
C THR A 59 -1.29 -5.07 2.90
N THR A 60 -0.23 -5.71 3.36
CA THR A 60 -0.31 -6.81 4.33
C THR A 60 0.12 -6.31 5.71
N LEU A 61 -0.60 -6.71 6.74
CA LEU A 61 -0.26 -6.44 8.13
C LEU A 61 0.95 -7.28 8.56
N GLU A 62 1.85 -6.66 9.31
CA GLU A 62 2.99 -7.32 9.93
C GLU A 62 2.97 -7.11 11.44
N GLY A 63 3.57 -8.04 12.19
CA GLY A 63 3.87 -7.80 13.60
C GLY A 63 4.72 -6.55 13.74
N TYR A 64 4.43 -5.72 14.75
CA TYR A 64 5.17 -4.47 14.93
C TYR A 64 6.67 -4.74 15.14
N GLU A 65 6.98 -5.71 16.01
CA GLU A 65 8.30 -6.30 16.18
C GLU A 65 8.20 -7.80 15.94
N THR A 66 9.19 -8.36 15.26
CA THR A 66 9.36 -9.80 15.05
C THR A 66 10.80 -10.15 15.37
N MET A 67 11.00 -11.10 16.27
CA MET A 67 12.32 -11.59 16.67
C MET A 67 12.44 -13.07 16.32
N ASN A 68 13.43 -13.39 15.52
CA ASN A 68 13.88 -14.74 15.32
C ASN A 68 14.84 -15.12 16.46
N VAL A 69 14.46 -16.08 17.27
CA VAL A 69 15.24 -16.56 18.42
C VAL A 69 16.32 -17.49 17.90
N SER A 70 17.52 -16.94 17.75
CA SER A 70 18.70 -17.64 17.19
C SER A 70 19.89 -17.37 18.11
N PRO A 71 20.21 -18.27 19.04
CA PRO A 71 21.43 -18.17 19.85
C PRO A 71 22.70 -18.12 18.97
N SER A 72 23.71 -17.37 19.42
CA SER A 72 25.01 -17.29 18.70
C SER A 72 25.97 -18.45 19.05
N ILE A 73 25.48 -19.44 19.76
CA ILE A 73 26.23 -20.67 20.09
C ILE A 73 25.53 -21.89 19.49
N THR A 74 26.30 -22.86 19.05
CA THR A 74 25.77 -24.17 18.62
C THR A 74 25.76 -25.14 19.80
N GLY A 75 24.93 -26.16 19.77
CA GLY A 75 24.82 -27.15 20.81
C GLY A 75 23.42 -27.76 20.87
N HIS A 76 23.21 -28.66 21.84
CA HIS A 76 21.87 -29.23 22.05
C HIS A 76 20.93 -28.22 22.72
N ILE A 77 19.70 -28.26 22.31
CA ILE A 77 18.59 -27.54 22.98
C ILE A 77 18.22 -28.39 24.19
N GLU A 78 18.44 -27.87 25.37
CA GLU A 78 18.09 -28.60 26.59
C GLU A 78 16.59 -28.56 26.86
N HIS A 79 16.00 -27.36 26.71
CA HIS A 79 14.54 -27.18 26.91
C HIS A 79 13.99 -25.94 26.25
N ILE A 80 12.81 -26.05 25.63
CA ILE A 80 12.02 -24.97 25.08
C ILE A 80 10.78 -24.76 25.99
N TYR A 81 10.70 -23.63 26.66
CA TYR A 81 9.69 -23.32 27.67
C TYR A 81 8.33 -22.91 27.12
N VAL A 82 8.21 -22.77 25.82
CA VAL A 82 7.04 -22.17 25.15
C VAL A 82 6.64 -22.96 23.92
N GLU A 83 5.34 -22.92 23.60
CA GLU A 83 4.77 -23.52 22.39
C GLU A 83 4.21 -22.44 21.45
N VAL A 84 3.94 -22.83 20.20
CA VAL A 84 3.26 -21.95 19.23
C VAL A 84 1.93 -21.47 19.81
N GLY A 85 1.68 -20.17 19.75
CA GLY A 85 0.53 -19.51 20.37
C GLY A 85 0.74 -19.07 21.82
N SER A 86 1.82 -19.48 22.50
CA SER A 86 2.14 -19.03 23.86
C SER A 86 2.38 -17.52 23.90
N ARG A 87 1.78 -16.86 24.90
CA ARG A 87 2.03 -15.44 25.20
C ARG A 87 3.18 -15.30 26.16
N VAL A 88 4.10 -14.44 25.84
CA VAL A 88 5.27 -14.18 26.69
C VAL A 88 5.42 -12.69 26.96
N GLN A 89 5.98 -12.39 28.12
CA GLN A 89 6.36 -11.03 28.51
C GLN A 89 7.85 -10.82 28.24
N ARG A 90 8.28 -9.56 28.16
CA ARG A 90 9.71 -9.22 28.09
C ARG A 90 10.48 -9.86 29.25
N GLY A 91 11.58 -10.51 28.96
CA GLY A 91 12.44 -11.20 29.94
C GLY A 91 12.02 -12.65 30.28
N ALA A 92 10.87 -13.11 29.76
CA ALA A 92 10.47 -14.52 29.92
C ALA A 92 11.51 -15.46 29.28
N MET A 93 11.79 -16.58 29.95
CA MET A 93 12.68 -17.61 29.44
C MET A 93 12.00 -18.31 28.26
N LEU A 94 12.69 -18.38 27.13
CA LEU A 94 12.19 -19.01 25.91
C LEU A 94 12.88 -20.35 25.66
N VAL A 95 14.22 -20.36 25.68
CA VAL A 95 15.02 -21.52 25.35
C VAL A 95 16.20 -21.62 26.32
N ARG A 96 16.51 -22.84 26.72
CA ARG A 96 17.71 -23.19 27.44
C ARG A 96 18.56 -24.13 26.57
N MET A 97 19.76 -23.69 26.25
CA MET A 97 20.78 -24.48 25.57
C MET A 97 21.59 -25.30 26.57
N ASP A 98 22.32 -26.28 26.08
CA ASP A 98 23.31 -27.06 26.89
C ASP A 98 24.22 -26.11 27.68
N GLN A 99 24.37 -26.41 28.97
CA GLN A 99 25.09 -25.55 29.92
C GLN A 99 26.56 -25.97 30.13
N THR A 100 27.03 -27.04 29.51
CA THR A 100 28.33 -27.62 29.76
C THR A 100 29.44 -26.60 29.57
N GLN A 101 29.42 -25.85 28.48
CA GLN A 101 30.45 -24.86 28.17
C GLN A 101 30.39 -23.65 29.12
N LEU A 102 29.20 -23.18 29.44
CA LEU A 102 28.99 -22.09 30.39
C LEU A 102 29.53 -22.47 31.79
N ASN A 103 29.19 -23.68 32.26
CA ASN A 103 29.67 -24.17 33.56
C ASN A 103 31.18 -24.30 33.59
N THR A 104 31.81 -24.77 32.51
CA THR A 104 33.30 -24.82 32.40
C THR A 104 33.89 -23.42 32.49
N THR A 105 33.30 -22.45 31.78
CA THR A 105 33.75 -21.03 31.83
C THR A 105 33.56 -20.43 33.23
N ARG A 106 32.48 -20.74 33.91
CA ARG A 106 32.23 -20.29 35.31
C ARG A 106 33.25 -20.83 36.28
N ILE A 107 33.66 -22.10 36.16
CA ILE A 107 34.74 -22.70 36.98
C ILE A 107 36.07 -21.99 36.73
N ASN A 108 36.40 -21.75 35.45
CA ASN A 108 37.65 -21.05 35.09
C ASN A 108 37.62 -19.59 35.60
N LEU A 109 36.49 -18.90 35.47
CA LEU A 109 36.32 -17.55 35.96
C LEU A 109 36.48 -17.46 37.49
N ALA A 110 35.91 -18.40 38.23
CA ALA A 110 36.07 -18.45 39.69
C ALA A 110 37.55 -18.60 40.13
N SER A 111 38.32 -19.46 39.44
CA SER A 111 39.74 -19.63 39.65
C SER A 111 40.52 -18.35 39.31
N THR A 112 40.28 -17.78 38.13
CA THR A 112 40.97 -16.56 37.68
C THR A 112 40.60 -15.35 38.55
N LYS A 113 39.35 -15.26 39.05
CA LYS A 113 38.93 -14.24 40.00
C LYS A 113 39.75 -14.29 41.28
N THR A 114 39.95 -15.50 41.87
CA THR A 114 40.75 -15.66 43.07
C THR A 114 42.19 -15.22 42.84
N GLU A 115 42.80 -15.55 41.67
CA GLU A 115 44.13 -15.10 41.31
C GLU A 115 44.20 -13.58 41.12
N PHE A 116 43.24 -13.00 40.44
CA PHE A 116 43.14 -11.54 40.27
C PHE A 116 43.04 -10.80 41.63
N GLU A 117 42.23 -11.29 42.56
CA GLU A 117 42.09 -10.70 43.90
C GLU A 117 43.41 -10.78 44.67
N ARG A 118 44.17 -11.90 44.56
CA ARG A 118 45.50 -12.03 45.14
C ARG A 118 46.51 -11.05 44.53
N VAL A 119 46.56 -10.98 43.22
CA VAL A 119 47.43 -10.03 42.49
C VAL A 119 47.09 -8.59 42.79
N LYS A 120 45.80 -8.26 42.94
CA LYS A 120 45.34 -6.93 43.38
C LYS A 120 45.87 -6.56 44.77
N ALA A 121 45.78 -7.46 45.75
CA ALA A 121 46.31 -7.24 47.07
C ALA A 121 47.85 -7.07 47.09
N LEU A 122 48.58 -7.82 46.26
CA LEU A 122 50.03 -7.67 46.11
C LEU A 122 50.42 -6.34 45.44
N LYS A 123 49.61 -5.85 44.48
CA LYS A 123 49.82 -4.52 43.90
C LYS A 123 49.64 -3.42 44.96
N GLU A 124 48.60 -3.49 45.77
CA GLU A 124 48.32 -2.53 46.85
C GLU A 124 49.46 -2.47 47.88
N SER A 125 50.17 -3.61 48.14
CA SER A 125 51.35 -3.67 48.98
C SER A 125 52.66 -3.29 48.28
N GLY A 126 52.63 -2.95 47.00
CA GLY A 126 53.81 -2.62 46.18
C GLY A 126 54.70 -3.83 45.85
N SER A 127 54.18 -5.06 45.99
CA SER A 127 54.97 -6.31 45.83
C SER A 127 55.07 -6.86 44.40
N ILE A 128 54.35 -6.26 43.48
CA ILE A 128 54.32 -6.68 42.04
C ILE A 128 54.43 -5.48 41.11
N SER A 129 54.84 -5.75 39.86
CA SER A 129 54.88 -4.75 38.80
C SER A 129 53.46 -4.44 38.28
N GLU A 130 53.28 -3.24 37.76
CA GLU A 130 52.04 -2.84 37.10
C GLU A 130 51.70 -3.73 35.93
N GLN A 131 52.67 -4.15 35.14
CA GLN A 131 52.53 -5.05 34.02
C GLN A 131 51.84 -6.40 34.40
N VAL A 132 52.25 -7.00 35.53
CA VAL A 132 51.67 -8.28 36.01
C VAL A 132 50.24 -8.08 36.43
N TYR A 133 49.93 -6.97 37.10
CA TYR A 133 48.56 -6.63 37.47
C TYR A 133 47.68 -6.43 36.22
N ASP A 134 48.11 -5.61 35.25
CA ASP A 134 47.34 -5.31 34.04
C ASP A 134 47.10 -6.56 33.20
N GLN A 135 48.10 -7.46 33.09
CA GLN A 135 47.95 -8.72 32.37
C GLN A 135 46.92 -9.64 33.04
N THR A 136 46.99 -9.79 34.39
CA THR A 136 46.03 -10.62 35.13
C THR A 136 44.62 -10.04 35.09
N LYS A 137 44.52 -8.73 35.20
CA LYS A 137 43.25 -8.02 35.05
C LYS A 137 42.63 -8.22 33.67
N ALA A 138 43.41 -8.06 32.60
CA ALA A 138 42.93 -8.28 31.25
C ALA A 138 42.41 -9.72 31.01
N GLY A 139 43.11 -10.72 31.55
CA GLY A 139 42.65 -12.12 31.51
C GLY A 139 41.36 -12.35 32.29
N TYR A 140 41.21 -11.75 33.46
CA TYR A 140 39.97 -11.80 34.23
C TYR A 140 38.82 -11.12 33.48
N ASP A 141 39.01 -9.88 33.00
CA ASP A 141 38.00 -9.12 32.28
C ASP A 141 37.52 -9.85 31.01
N GLN A 142 38.45 -10.50 30.29
CA GLN A 142 38.14 -11.34 29.11
C GLN A 142 37.23 -12.51 29.48
N LEU A 143 37.49 -13.20 30.59
CA LEU A 143 36.67 -14.34 31.03
C LEU A 143 35.29 -13.88 31.52
N VAL A 144 35.17 -12.70 32.15
CA VAL A 144 33.90 -12.10 32.53
C VAL A 144 33.02 -11.85 31.30
N GLU A 145 33.58 -11.26 30.25
CA GLU A 145 32.81 -11.02 29.01
C GLU A 145 32.46 -12.32 28.27
N THR A 146 33.34 -13.32 28.32
CA THR A 146 33.08 -14.65 27.74
C THR A 146 31.93 -15.35 28.49
N GLU A 147 31.93 -15.34 29.81
CA GLU A 147 30.85 -15.90 30.64
C GLU A 147 29.53 -15.21 30.34
N ARG A 148 29.50 -13.88 30.31
CA ARG A 148 28.33 -13.10 29.99
C ARG A 148 27.74 -13.41 28.61
N PHE A 149 28.62 -13.52 27.60
CA PHE A 149 28.19 -13.90 26.24
C PHE A 149 27.58 -15.31 26.22
N GLN A 150 28.22 -16.28 26.87
CA GLN A 150 27.70 -17.63 26.96
C GLN A 150 26.40 -17.70 27.74
N GLU A 151 26.26 -16.98 28.86
CA GLU A 151 25.05 -16.94 29.65
C GLU A 151 23.86 -16.44 28.84
N GLN A 152 24.04 -15.33 28.10
CA GLN A 152 22.98 -14.74 27.28
C GLN A 152 22.52 -15.68 26.16
N ASN A 153 23.43 -16.52 25.62
CA ASN A 153 23.12 -17.47 24.55
C ASN A 153 22.66 -18.83 25.07
N THR A 154 23.01 -19.19 26.31
CA THR A 154 22.53 -20.41 26.97
C THR A 154 21.09 -20.20 27.48
N PHE A 155 20.78 -19.04 28.05
CA PHE A 155 19.48 -18.70 28.62
C PHE A 155 18.81 -17.61 27.77
N VAL A 156 18.18 -18.04 26.67
CA VAL A 156 17.59 -17.11 25.71
C VAL A 156 16.25 -16.60 26.22
N LYS A 157 16.12 -15.28 26.33
CA LYS A 157 14.95 -14.58 26.87
C LYS A 157 14.28 -13.71 25.83
N ALA A 158 12.96 -13.51 26.00
CA ALA A 158 12.17 -12.60 25.19
C ALA A 158 12.64 -11.15 25.33
N GLN A 159 12.93 -10.49 24.22
CA GLN A 159 13.35 -9.09 24.20
C GLN A 159 12.17 -8.13 24.36
N PHE A 160 10.98 -8.55 23.95
CA PHE A 160 9.70 -7.82 24.07
C PHE A 160 8.56 -8.78 24.37
N GLY A 161 7.40 -8.26 24.72
CA GLY A 161 6.19 -9.05 24.95
C GLY A 161 5.47 -9.35 23.64
N GLY A 162 5.05 -10.60 23.43
CA GLY A 162 4.39 -11.02 22.20
C GLY A 162 3.88 -12.47 22.27
N VAL A 163 3.65 -13.04 21.10
CA VAL A 163 3.17 -14.42 20.91
C VAL A 163 4.19 -15.19 20.07
N ILE A 164 4.41 -16.43 20.42
CA ILE A 164 5.25 -17.34 19.63
C ILE A 164 4.49 -17.72 18.36
N SER A 165 4.98 -17.29 17.21
CA SER A 165 4.33 -17.52 15.91
C SER A 165 4.87 -18.75 15.18
N ALA A 166 6.08 -19.20 15.49
CA ALA A 166 6.67 -20.43 14.94
C ALA A 166 7.62 -21.08 15.94
N LYS A 167 7.72 -22.40 15.85
CA LYS A 167 8.67 -23.27 16.58
C LYS A 167 9.25 -24.24 15.56
N ASN A 168 10.57 -24.29 15.41
CA ASN A 168 11.22 -25.06 14.38
C ASN A 168 12.13 -26.19 14.93
N TYR A 169 12.24 -26.30 16.26
CA TYR A 169 13.05 -27.29 16.95
C TYR A 169 12.30 -27.84 18.15
N GLU A 170 12.69 -29.04 18.56
CA GLU A 170 12.19 -29.71 19.76
C GLU A 170 13.30 -29.88 20.81
N ASP A 171 12.91 -30.25 22.03
CA ASP A 171 13.85 -30.55 23.11
C ASP A 171 14.81 -31.70 22.72
N GLY A 172 16.05 -31.53 23.00
CA GLY A 172 17.09 -32.52 22.69
C GLY A 172 17.69 -32.41 21.28
N GLU A 173 17.13 -31.59 20.40
CA GLU A 173 17.70 -31.43 19.06
C GLU A 173 18.99 -30.63 19.05
N MET A 174 19.83 -30.89 18.05
CA MET A 174 21.04 -30.13 17.79
C MET A 174 20.72 -28.84 17.06
N TYR A 175 20.98 -27.70 17.68
CA TYR A 175 20.86 -26.39 17.07
C TYR A 175 22.02 -26.11 16.09
N THR A 176 21.67 -25.81 14.84
CA THR A 176 22.64 -25.60 13.74
C THR A 176 22.57 -24.21 13.09
N GLY A 177 21.81 -23.27 13.66
CA GLY A 177 21.81 -21.87 13.24
C GLY A 177 20.49 -21.33 12.67
N ALA A 178 19.50 -22.19 12.35
CA ALA A 178 18.18 -21.70 11.96
C ALA A 178 17.40 -21.18 13.19
N PRO A 179 16.47 -20.24 13.05
CA PRO A 179 15.68 -19.75 14.19
C PRO A 179 14.96 -20.87 14.92
N ILE A 180 15.16 -20.97 16.24
CA ILE A 180 14.45 -21.95 17.10
C ILE A 180 12.98 -21.59 17.20
N LEU A 181 12.71 -20.33 17.51
CA LEU A 181 11.36 -19.78 17.67
C LEU A 181 11.25 -18.46 16.94
N THR A 182 10.03 -18.08 16.59
CA THR A 182 9.73 -16.72 16.15
C THR A 182 8.76 -16.07 17.14
N LEU A 183 9.19 -14.98 17.75
CA LEU A 183 8.38 -14.15 18.66
C LEU A 183 7.85 -12.95 17.88
N THR A 184 6.54 -12.74 17.89
CA THR A 184 5.87 -11.67 17.14
C THR A 184 4.99 -10.84 18.06
N GLN A 185 5.14 -9.53 18.02
CA GLN A 185 4.27 -8.61 18.71
C GLN A 185 2.96 -8.44 17.93
N ILE A 186 1.82 -8.77 18.56
CA ILE A 186 0.50 -8.74 17.90
C ILE A 186 -0.48 -7.72 18.47
N ASN A 187 -0.23 -7.19 19.67
CA ASN A 187 -1.06 -6.14 20.29
C ASN A 187 -0.90 -4.77 19.63
N ARG A 188 0.10 -4.66 18.77
CA ARG A 188 0.41 -3.54 17.90
C ARG A 188 0.92 -4.11 16.59
N LEU A 189 0.43 -3.59 15.48
CA LEU A 189 0.83 -4.04 14.14
C LEU A 189 1.44 -2.87 13.38
N LYS A 190 2.18 -3.19 12.35
CA LYS A 190 2.66 -2.25 11.34
C LYS A 190 2.18 -2.68 9.97
N ALA A 191 2.12 -1.73 9.06
CA ALA A 191 1.93 -1.96 7.65
C ALA A 191 2.80 -0.99 6.87
N ILE A 192 3.34 -1.42 5.74
CA ILE A 192 4.09 -0.56 4.84
C ILE A 192 3.23 -0.34 3.61
N ILE A 193 2.94 0.92 3.30
CA ILE A 193 2.19 1.32 2.13
C ILE A 193 3.13 2.01 1.13
N ASN A 194 2.94 1.71 -0.16
CA ASN A 194 3.67 2.35 -1.25
C ASN A 194 2.80 3.45 -1.84
N ILE A 195 3.26 4.68 -1.77
CA ILE A 195 2.51 5.88 -2.14
C ILE A 195 3.16 6.50 -3.38
N PRO A 196 2.39 6.86 -4.44
CA PRO A 196 2.96 7.55 -5.60
C PRO A 196 3.68 8.84 -5.23
N GLU A 197 4.81 9.13 -5.89
CA GLU A 197 5.67 10.28 -5.57
C GLU A 197 4.95 11.63 -5.64
N SER A 198 3.90 11.76 -6.48
CA SER A 198 3.09 12.96 -6.59
C SER A 198 2.42 13.39 -5.26
N TYR A 199 2.25 12.46 -4.33
CA TYR A 199 1.68 12.73 -3.01
C TYR A 199 2.73 13.03 -1.94
N PHE A 200 4.03 12.96 -2.26
CA PHE A 200 5.10 13.18 -1.29
C PHE A 200 4.98 14.49 -0.49
N PRO A 201 4.65 15.66 -1.12
CA PRO A 201 4.50 16.91 -0.37
C PRO A 201 3.31 16.92 0.61
N LEU A 202 2.33 16.06 0.38
CA LEU A 202 1.06 16.03 1.12
C LEU A 202 1.10 15.07 2.31
N VAL A 203 1.86 13.97 2.21
CA VAL A 203 1.91 12.93 3.24
C VAL A 203 2.90 13.30 4.33
N LYS A 204 2.42 13.32 5.58
CA LYS A 204 3.24 13.70 6.74
C LYS A 204 3.08 12.67 7.87
N GLN A 205 4.11 12.57 8.69
CA GLN A 205 4.06 11.82 9.94
C GLN A 205 2.90 12.32 10.83
N GLY A 206 2.21 11.39 11.49
CA GLY A 206 1.07 11.67 12.36
C GLY A 206 -0.29 11.72 11.66
N MET A 207 -0.34 11.64 10.32
CA MET A 207 -1.60 11.58 9.58
C MET A 207 -2.40 10.33 9.95
N LYS A 208 -3.72 10.50 10.07
CA LYS A 208 -4.65 9.42 10.38
C LYS A 208 -4.93 8.60 9.12
N VAL A 209 -4.97 7.29 9.29
CA VAL A 209 -5.27 6.31 8.24
C VAL A 209 -6.37 5.39 8.76
N SER A 210 -7.38 5.13 7.95
CA SER A 210 -8.36 4.08 8.23
C SER A 210 -7.89 2.79 7.57
N VAL A 211 -7.91 1.70 8.33
CA VAL A 211 -7.57 0.36 7.85
C VAL A 211 -8.83 -0.50 7.85
N GLU A 212 -9.14 -1.10 6.74
CA GLU A 212 -10.30 -1.96 6.53
C GLU A 212 -9.86 -3.36 6.12
N SER A 213 -10.53 -4.38 6.64
CA SER A 213 -10.27 -5.78 6.30
C SER A 213 -11.54 -6.44 5.75
N ASP A 214 -11.42 -7.19 4.68
CA ASP A 214 -12.53 -7.95 4.11
C ASP A 214 -13.04 -9.06 5.06
N ILE A 215 -12.21 -9.44 6.05
CA ILE A 215 -12.58 -10.43 7.08
C ILE A 215 -13.57 -9.83 8.09
N TYR A 216 -13.53 -8.51 8.30
CA TYR A 216 -14.40 -7.78 9.22
C TYR A 216 -15.14 -6.65 8.47
N PRO A 217 -16.16 -6.98 7.65
CA PRO A 217 -16.88 -6.01 6.85
C PRO A 217 -17.54 -4.93 7.73
N GLY A 218 -17.34 -3.66 7.40
CA GLY A 218 -17.91 -2.53 8.14
C GLY A 218 -17.15 -2.13 9.40
N GLU A 219 -16.08 -2.84 9.78
CA GLU A 219 -15.19 -2.41 10.85
C GLU A 219 -13.98 -1.66 10.28
N THR A 220 -13.65 -0.53 10.89
CA THR A 220 -12.45 0.26 10.58
C THR A 220 -11.49 0.23 11.76
N PHE A 221 -10.22 0.02 11.49
CA PHE A 221 -9.16 0.03 12.49
C PHE A 221 -8.35 1.32 12.33
N PRO A 222 -8.25 2.15 13.38
CA PRO A 222 -7.51 3.39 13.29
C PRO A 222 -6.00 3.10 13.21
N ALA A 223 -5.34 3.80 12.31
CA ALA A 223 -3.89 3.78 12.17
C ALA A 223 -3.33 5.19 12.05
N THR A 224 -2.03 5.32 12.21
CA THR A 224 -1.31 6.58 12.02
C THR A 224 -0.05 6.35 11.19
N VAL A 225 0.30 7.32 10.37
CA VAL A 225 1.59 7.35 9.68
C VAL A 225 2.68 7.57 10.73
N GLU A 226 3.49 6.56 10.97
CA GLU A 226 4.59 6.63 11.95
C GLU A 226 5.87 7.19 11.33
N ILE A 227 6.20 6.72 10.13
CA ILE A 227 7.40 7.13 9.40
C ILE A 227 7.02 7.31 7.93
N VAL A 228 7.49 8.41 7.35
CA VAL A 228 7.54 8.59 5.89
C VAL A 228 9.00 8.39 5.48
N TYR A 229 9.26 7.41 4.62
CA TYR A 229 10.63 7.12 4.17
C TYR A 229 11.09 8.22 3.21
N PRO A 230 12.34 8.69 3.33
CA PRO A 230 12.84 9.82 2.56
C PRO A 230 13.24 9.47 1.11
N THR A 231 13.20 8.19 0.76
CA THR A 231 13.64 7.69 -0.55
C THR A 231 12.46 7.32 -1.42
N ILE A 232 12.58 7.63 -2.72
CA ILE A 232 11.63 7.21 -3.77
C ILE A 232 12.26 6.05 -4.52
N ASP A 233 11.50 4.97 -4.72
CA ASP A 233 11.90 3.86 -5.56
C ASP A 233 11.77 4.27 -7.04
N ALA A 234 12.90 4.25 -7.77
CA ALA A 234 12.97 4.72 -9.14
C ALA A 234 12.23 3.82 -10.15
N ALA A 235 11.98 2.55 -9.81
CA ALA A 235 11.31 1.62 -10.70
C ALA A 235 9.79 1.75 -10.63
N SER A 236 9.26 2.00 -9.44
CA SER A 236 7.82 2.10 -9.20
C SER A 236 7.32 3.55 -9.06
N HIS A 237 8.23 4.54 -8.98
CA HIS A 237 7.90 5.94 -8.69
C HIS A 237 7.04 6.09 -7.43
N THR A 238 7.36 5.32 -6.38
CA THR A 238 6.66 5.36 -5.10
C THR A 238 7.63 5.59 -3.95
N PHE A 239 7.12 6.17 -2.87
CA PHE A 239 7.80 6.19 -1.57
C PHE A 239 7.02 5.37 -0.58
N GLN A 240 7.69 4.91 0.45
CA GLN A 240 7.07 4.10 1.49
C GLN A 240 6.64 4.94 2.68
N ALA A 241 5.55 4.53 3.31
CA ALA A 241 5.18 5.00 4.63
C ALA A 241 4.86 3.82 5.54
N LYS A 242 5.40 3.85 6.75
CA LYS A 242 5.13 2.88 7.81
C LYS A 242 3.94 3.36 8.62
N LEU A 243 2.92 2.52 8.69
CA LEU A 243 1.76 2.72 9.54
C LEU A 243 1.94 2.02 10.87
N ASN A 244 1.47 2.66 11.93
CA ASN A 244 1.29 2.10 13.24
C ASN A 244 -0.19 1.84 13.49
N ILE A 245 -0.54 0.60 13.83
CA ILE A 245 -1.91 0.13 13.97
C ILE A 245 -2.07 -0.47 15.37
N PRO A 246 -2.68 0.24 16.32
CA PRO A 246 -3.02 -0.33 17.63
C PRO A 246 -3.98 -1.50 17.48
N ASN A 247 -3.68 -2.63 18.10
CA ASN A 247 -4.47 -3.86 18.03
C ASN A 247 -4.67 -4.48 19.41
N THR A 248 -5.15 -3.68 20.37
CA THR A 248 -5.36 -4.13 21.76
C THR A 248 -6.40 -5.23 21.87
N SER A 249 -7.38 -5.26 20.96
CA SER A 249 -8.38 -6.32 20.87
C SER A 249 -7.88 -7.60 20.22
N GLU A 250 -6.69 -7.54 19.59
CA GLU A 250 -6.07 -8.63 18.82
C GLU A 250 -6.97 -9.27 17.75
N LYS A 251 -7.95 -8.50 17.25
CA LYS A 251 -8.86 -8.96 16.19
C LYS A 251 -8.11 -9.17 14.87
N ILE A 252 -7.29 -8.22 14.49
CA ILE A 252 -6.48 -8.30 13.27
C ILE A 252 -5.15 -8.98 13.58
N ARG A 253 -4.62 -9.72 12.59
CA ARG A 253 -3.41 -10.53 12.78
C ARG A 253 -2.36 -10.21 11.72
N PRO A 254 -1.08 -10.40 12.04
CA PRO A 254 -0.02 -10.40 11.03
C PRO A 254 -0.36 -11.37 9.89
N GLY A 255 -0.06 -10.98 8.66
CA GLY A 255 -0.39 -11.73 7.45
C GLY A 255 -1.75 -11.42 6.83
N MET A 256 -2.63 -10.70 7.52
CA MET A 256 -3.91 -10.26 6.94
C MET A 256 -3.67 -9.19 5.89
N TYR A 257 -4.38 -9.32 4.76
CA TYR A 257 -4.46 -8.31 3.72
C TYR A 257 -5.50 -7.25 4.11
N VAL A 258 -5.15 -5.99 3.93
CA VAL A 258 -6.00 -4.87 4.32
C VAL A 258 -5.98 -3.76 3.27
N ARG A 259 -7.06 -3.00 3.22
CA ARG A 259 -7.14 -1.74 2.50
C ARG A 259 -6.92 -0.59 3.47
N THR A 260 -6.15 0.39 3.04
CA THR A 260 -5.86 1.59 3.83
C THR A 260 -6.39 2.80 3.10
N ARG A 261 -7.08 3.70 3.82
CA ARG A 261 -7.56 4.97 3.29
C ARG A 261 -6.86 6.10 4.03
N LEU A 262 -5.99 6.79 3.31
CA LEU A 262 -5.21 7.93 3.79
C LEU A 262 -5.85 9.22 3.27
N ALA A 263 -6.35 10.08 4.15
CA ALA A 263 -6.82 11.41 3.79
C ALA A 263 -5.60 12.31 3.51
N VAL A 264 -5.45 12.76 2.26
CA VAL A 264 -4.27 13.54 1.83
C VAL A 264 -4.55 15.05 1.72
N GLY A 265 -5.76 15.49 2.02
CA GLY A 265 -6.15 16.88 2.06
C GLY A 265 -7.54 17.12 1.48
N GLU A 266 -7.88 18.38 1.34
CA GLU A 266 -9.08 18.83 0.65
C GLU A 266 -8.66 19.50 -0.65
N VAL A 267 -9.44 19.27 -1.72
CA VAL A 267 -9.25 19.92 -3.02
C VAL A 267 -10.58 20.47 -3.50
N ASP A 268 -10.53 21.60 -4.16
CA ASP A 268 -11.70 22.12 -4.86
C ASP A 268 -11.86 21.34 -6.17
N ALA A 269 -12.92 20.56 -6.27
CA ALA A 269 -13.21 19.69 -7.41
C ALA A 269 -14.60 19.95 -7.96
N ILE A 270 -14.81 19.61 -9.22
CA ILE A 270 -16.14 19.62 -9.84
C ILE A 270 -16.72 18.23 -9.65
N VAL A 271 -17.79 18.13 -8.86
CA VAL A 271 -18.49 16.89 -8.55
C VAL A 271 -19.85 16.90 -9.24
N VAL A 272 -20.15 15.82 -9.97
CA VAL A 272 -21.38 15.72 -10.77
C VAL A 272 -22.04 14.36 -10.55
N PRO A 273 -23.38 14.24 -10.78
CA PRO A 273 -24.04 12.95 -10.74
C PRO A 273 -23.40 11.97 -11.74
N TYR A 274 -23.07 10.74 -11.30
CA TYR A 274 -22.40 9.75 -12.14
C TYR A 274 -23.11 9.48 -13.46
N GLN A 275 -24.44 9.55 -13.46
CA GLN A 275 -25.28 9.36 -14.64
C GLN A 275 -25.11 10.43 -15.74
N SER A 276 -24.56 11.60 -15.39
CA SER A 276 -24.30 12.68 -16.37
C SER A 276 -23.06 12.43 -17.22
N VAL A 277 -22.21 11.48 -16.81
CA VAL A 277 -20.99 11.14 -17.52
C VAL A 277 -21.24 10.02 -18.51
N LEU A 278 -20.95 10.27 -19.77
CA LEU A 278 -21.15 9.33 -20.86
C LEU A 278 -19.82 8.65 -21.25
N LYS A 279 -19.92 7.42 -21.76
CA LYS A 279 -18.80 6.68 -22.31
C LYS A 279 -18.86 6.75 -23.83
N LEU A 280 -17.74 7.02 -24.48
CA LEU A 280 -17.65 6.98 -25.93
C LEU A 280 -17.69 5.52 -26.41
N THR A 281 -18.58 5.24 -27.35
CA THR A 281 -18.73 3.88 -27.91
C THR A 281 -17.44 3.46 -28.61
N GLY A 282 -16.90 2.30 -28.22
CA GLY A 282 -15.66 1.76 -28.79
C GLY A 282 -14.37 2.20 -28.10
N SER A 283 -14.43 3.09 -27.12
CA SER A 283 -13.28 3.49 -26.30
C SER A 283 -13.60 3.50 -24.80
N ASN A 284 -12.61 3.77 -23.96
CA ASN A 284 -12.81 4.01 -22.53
C ASN A 284 -12.96 5.49 -22.19
N ASP A 285 -12.93 6.37 -23.19
CA ASP A 285 -13.01 7.81 -23.00
C ASP A 285 -14.35 8.22 -22.43
N ARG A 286 -14.32 9.18 -21.55
CA ARG A 286 -15.50 9.75 -20.89
C ARG A 286 -15.68 11.19 -21.33
N TYR A 287 -16.92 11.61 -21.39
CA TYR A 287 -17.28 12.98 -21.71
C TYR A 287 -18.57 13.40 -21.03
N VAL A 288 -18.75 14.68 -20.94
CA VAL A 288 -19.99 15.32 -20.46
C VAL A 288 -20.46 16.32 -21.50
N PHE A 289 -21.74 16.68 -21.44
CA PHE A 289 -22.28 17.79 -22.21
C PHE A 289 -22.52 19.01 -21.34
N VAL A 290 -22.04 20.14 -21.80
CA VAL A 290 -22.33 21.46 -21.21
C VAL A 290 -23.08 22.34 -22.20
N VAL A 291 -23.85 23.29 -21.70
CA VAL A 291 -24.56 24.27 -22.51
C VAL A 291 -23.55 25.30 -22.99
N ASP A 292 -23.45 25.50 -24.30
CA ASP A 292 -22.72 26.60 -24.91
C ASP A 292 -23.69 27.76 -25.19
N GLU A 293 -23.43 28.89 -24.55
CA GLU A 293 -24.25 30.10 -24.68
C GLU A 293 -23.73 31.04 -25.78
N ALA A 294 -22.51 30.85 -26.25
CA ALA A 294 -21.89 31.70 -27.26
C ALA A 294 -22.51 31.54 -28.66
N GLU A 295 -23.01 30.32 -28.97
CA GLU A 295 -23.68 29.99 -30.24
C GLU A 295 -25.19 29.76 -30.09
N GLY A 296 -25.81 30.31 -29.05
CA GLY A 296 -27.17 30.01 -28.65
C GLY A 296 -27.19 28.83 -27.65
N THR A 297 -28.36 28.24 -27.41
CA THR A 297 -28.48 27.13 -26.46
C THR A 297 -28.13 25.82 -27.15
N THR A 298 -26.84 25.51 -27.26
CA THR A 298 -26.31 24.29 -27.89
C THR A 298 -25.54 23.41 -26.93
N ALA A 299 -25.44 22.10 -27.22
CA ALA A 299 -24.66 21.13 -26.44
C ALA A 299 -23.20 21.12 -26.91
N ARG A 300 -22.29 21.41 -26.03
CA ARG A 300 -20.83 21.23 -26.24
C ARG A 300 -20.34 20.03 -25.50
N ARG A 301 -19.70 19.10 -26.22
CA ARG A 301 -19.09 17.91 -25.64
C ARG A 301 -17.72 18.22 -25.06
N VAL A 302 -17.52 17.90 -23.78
CA VAL A 302 -16.23 18.10 -23.09
C VAL A 302 -15.68 16.75 -22.64
N PRO A 303 -14.50 16.36 -23.14
CA PRO A 303 -13.80 15.16 -22.69
C PRO A 303 -13.33 15.33 -21.25
N VAL A 304 -13.53 14.28 -20.42
CA VAL A 304 -13.18 14.30 -19.00
C VAL A 304 -12.54 12.99 -18.58
N THR A 305 -11.70 13.05 -17.55
CA THR A 305 -11.27 11.91 -16.77
C THR A 305 -12.05 11.85 -15.48
N LEU A 306 -12.26 10.61 -14.97
CA LEU A 306 -12.96 10.39 -13.71
C LEU A 306 -11.98 10.45 -12.56
N GLY A 307 -12.34 11.20 -11.53
CA GLY A 307 -11.64 11.25 -10.26
C GLY A 307 -12.30 10.35 -9.20
N GLN A 308 -12.36 10.84 -7.99
CA GLN A 308 -12.92 10.11 -6.85
C GLN A 308 -14.45 10.02 -6.96
N ARG A 309 -14.99 8.83 -6.60
CA ARG A 309 -16.43 8.60 -6.57
C ARG A 309 -16.97 8.75 -5.16
N PHE A 310 -18.13 9.42 -5.04
CA PHE A 310 -18.87 9.63 -3.81
C PHE A 310 -20.32 9.15 -4.02
N ASP A 311 -20.63 7.96 -3.57
CA ASP A 311 -21.95 7.32 -3.73
C ASP A 311 -22.48 7.41 -5.18
N ASP A 312 -23.42 8.32 -5.45
CA ASP A 312 -24.04 8.59 -6.74
C ASP A 312 -23.38 9.73 -7.53
N GLN A 313 -22.39 10.39 -6.94
CA GLN A 313 -21.63 11.48 -7.55
C GLN A 313 -20.20 11.05 -7.89
N ILE A 314 -19.57 11.80 -8.81
CA ILE A 314 -18.19 11.56 -9.22
C ILE A 314 -17.48 12.87 -9.54
N GLU A 315 -16.23 12.94 -9.13
CA GLU A 315 -15.31 13.99 -9.54
C GLU A 315 -15.01 13.87 -11.04
N ILE A 316 -15.12 14.97 -11.77
CA ILE A 316 -14.72 15.07 -13.18
C ILE A 316 -13.55 16.05 -13.32
N ILE A 317 -12.57 15.64 -14.10
CA ILE A 317 -11.38 16.44 -14.39
C ILE A 317 -11.35 16.64 -15.91
N PRO A 318 -11.49 17.88 -16.40
CA PRO A 318 -11.43 18.15 -17.84
C PRO A 318 -10.02 17.80 -18.38
N ILE A 319 -9.96 17.20 -19.56
CA ILE A 319 -8.67 16.85 -20.21
C ILE A 319 -7.94 18.12 -20.67
N GLU A 320 -8.70 19.10 -21.19
CA GLU A 320 -8.16 20.40 -21.52
C GLU A 320 -8.35 21.37 -20.36
N ALA A 321 -7.26 22.05 -19.98
CA ALA A 321 -7.36 23.07 -18.95
C ALA A 321 -8.39 24.13 -19.35
N ASP A 322 -9.22 24.55 -18.41
CA ASP A 322 -10.30 25.54 -18.61
C ASP A 322 -11.49 25.12 -19.48
N ALA A 323 -11.59 23.87 -19.93
CA ALA A 323 -12.73 23.38 -20.69
C ALA A 323 -14.04 23.32 -19.87
N LEU A 324 -13.94 23.26 -18.54
CA LEU A 324 -15.04 23.34 -17.58
C LEU A 324 -14.71 24.36 -16.49
N LYS A 325 -15.70 25.21 -16.18
CA LYS A 325 -15.57 26.25 -15.15
C LYS A 325 -16.76 26.20 -14.18
N ALA A 326 -16.54 26.70 -12.99
CA ALA A 326 -17.67 26.98 -12.08
C ALA A 326 -18.59 28.00 -12.73
N GLY A 327 -19.90 27.72 -12.71
CA GLY A 327 -20.92 28.48 -13.39
C GLY A 327 -21.39 27.87 -14.71
N ASP A 328 -20.62 26.97 -15.35
CA ASP A 328 -21.08 26.25 -16.55
C ASP A 328 -22.30 25.39 -16.23
N ARG A 329 -23.22 25.28 -17.19
CA ARG A 329 -24.41 24.45 -17.05
C ARG A 329 -24.21 23.07 -17.66
N LEU A 330 -24.12 22.06 -16.81
CA LEU A 330 -23.97 20.65 -17.17
C LEU A 330 -25.30 19.99 -17.47
N VAL A 331 -25.41 19.25 -18.56
CA VAL A 331 -26.60 18.46 -18.86
C VAL A 331 -26.61 17.19 -17.99
N VAL A 332 -27.61 17.02 -17.14
CA VAL A 332 -27.78 15.88 -16.23
C VAL A 332 -28.84 14.89 -16.64
N THR A 333 -29.79 15.32 -17.48
CA THR A 333 -30.85 14.45 -18.01
C THR A 333 -31.08 14.76 -19.50
N GLY A 334 -31.31 13.71 -20.30
CA GLY A 334 -31.50 13.86 -21.77
C GLY A 334 -30.18 13.69 -22.55
N GLN A 335 -29.05 13.60 -21.89
CA GLN A 335 -27.69 13.55 -22.46
C GLN A 335 -27.45 12.37 -23.43
N ALA A 336 -28.17 11.26 -23.26
CA ALA A 336 -27.95 10.04 -24.08
C ALA A 336 -28.34 10.21 -25.56
N ARG A 337 -29.14 11.21 -25.88
CA ARG A 337 -29.58 11.52 -27.24
C ARG A 337 -28.80 12.65 -27.91
N LEU A 338 -27.97 13.33 -27.12
CA LEU A 338 -27.23 14.48 -27.59
C LEU A 338 -26.07 14.11 -28.49
N VAL A 339 -25.88 14.92 -29.49
CA VAL A 339 -24.67 15.02 -30.30
C VAL A 339 -24.03 16.37 -30.11
N ASP A 340 -22.76 16.50 -30.36
CA ASP A 340 -22.06 17.79 -30.29
C ASP A 340 -22.70 18.80 -31.21
N GLY A 341 -22.98 20.04 -30.71
CA GLY A 341 -23.69 21.09 -31.44
C GLY A 341 -25.22 20.87 -31.56
N ALA A 342 -25.83 19.95 -30.78
CA ALA A 342 -27.28 19.80 -30.75
C ALA A 342 -27.96 21.00 -30.09
N THR A 343 -29.10 21.49 -30.66
CA THR A 343 -29.90 22.55 -30.04
C THR A 343 -30.64 22.02 -28.82
N LEU A 344 -30.60 22.74 -27.72
CA LEU A 344 -31.16 22.36 -26.42
C LEU A 344 -32.42 23.19 -26.07
N GLU A 345 -33.42 22.52 -25.52
CA GLU A 345 -34.56 23.12 -24.80
C GLU A 345 -34.35 22.77 -23.31
N ILE A 346 -33.97 23.76 -22.51
CA ILE A 346 -33.72 23.55 -21.07
C ILE A 346 -35.06 23.51 -20.36
N VAL A 347 -35.33 22.42 -19.67
CA VAL A 347 -36.51 22.19 -18.85
C VAL A 347 -36.10 22.23 -17.38
N GLU A 348 -36.81 23.01 -16.56
CA GLU A 348 -36.55 23.08 -15.12
C GLU A 348 -36.84 21.78 -14.37
#